data_cb6a9e801af0a0042d1a81f3bb5c2d79
#
_entry.id   cb6a9e801af0a0042d1a81f3bb5c2d79
#
_cell.length_a   1.000
_cell.length_b   1.000
_cell.length_c   1.000
_cell.angle_alpha   90.00
_cell.angle_beta   90.00
_cell.angle_gamma   90.00
#
_symmetry.space_group_name_H-M   'P 1'
#
loop_
_entity.id
_entity.type
_entity.pdbx_description
1 polymer ?
#
loop_
_entity_poly.entity_id
_entity_poly.type
_entity_poly.pdbx_seq_one_letter_code
_entity_poly.pdbx_strand_id
1 'polypeptide(L)'
;MASNNDIADVLVVGAGASGAAFTWSLAQAGINVVCLEQGGWVPTDAFPVSEAAAQIHWQTDFHPDPGFRGLPEDYPINEDDTPIAPLMYNAVGGSLIHWGAHFPRFHPSDFRVKTLEGVADDWPVSYEELEPYYDENDRMMGVSGLKGDPAYPEKPERPCPPLSIKKSGQLLAKAFDKLGWHWWASDTAISSVRHHDRDPDVGGYLRSFASADLTYWPPAIKRGARLETYARVREVTVDESGNATGVLYYQGGELKEQRAKVVVLACNGVGTARLLLNSKSALFPNGLANSSGLVGKCLMHHPVGSVVGIFDEDLDEEPGGPRGSTMLSQEFYETNPDHDF
;
A
#
# COMPACT_ATOMS: atom_id res chain seq x y z
N MET A 1 20.58 13.77 -30.06
CA MET A 1 20.93 12.36 -29.77
C MET A 1 21.10 12.30 -28.25
N ALA A 2 20.21 11.60 -27.55
CA ALA A 2 20.33 11.41 -26.09
C ALA A 2 21.67 10.71 -25.79
N SER A 3 22.39 11.19 -24.79
CA SER A 3 23.64 10.57 -24.37
C SER A 3 23.35 9.16 -23.85
N ASN A 4 24.29 8.23 -23.97
CA ASN A 4 24.17 6.85 -23.45
C ASN A 4 23.92 6.80 -21.91
N ASN A 5 24.01 7.94 -21.22
CA ASN A 5 23.74 8.11 -19.80
C ASN A 5 22.25 8.26 -19.44
N ASP A 6 21.37 8.34 -20.43
CA ASP A 6 19.93 8.55 -20.20
C ASP A 6 19.10 7.27 -20.13
N ILE A 7 19.71 6.09 -20.32
CA ILE A 7 18.99 4.80 -20.23
C ILE A 7 19.10 4.27 -18.81
N ALA A 8 17.97 4.14 -18.11
CA ALA A 8 17.93 3.48 -16.82
C ALA A 8 18.08 1.96 -16.97
N ASP A 9 18.71 1.28 -16.02
CA ASP A 9 18.64 -0.18 -15.97
C ASP A 9 17.20 -0.62 -15.68
N VAL A 10 16.56 0.02 -14.70
CA VAL A 10 15.15 -0.21 -14.38
C VAL A 10 14.43 1.12 -14.23
N LEU A 11 13.28 1.21 -14.90
CA LEU A 11 12.32 2.30 -14.72
C LEU A 11 11.12 1.78 -13.95
N VAL A 12 10.78 2.43 -12.83
CA VAL A 12 9.61 2.14 -12.02
C VAL A 12 8.57 3.22 -12.25
N VAL A 13 7.32 2.85 -12.49
CA VAL A 13 6.20 3.78 -12.65
C VAL A 13 5.30 3.70 -11.43
N GLY A 14 5.24 4.81 -10.68
CA GLY A 14 4.51 4.94 -9.42
C GLY A 14 5.40 4.83 -8.19
N ALA A 15 5.28 5.81 -7.28
CA ALA A 15 6.08 5.92 -6.04
C ALA A 15 5.31 5.51 -4.78
N GLY A 16 4.25 4.72 -4.92
CA GLY A 16 3.49 4.13 -3.81
C GLY A 16 4.23 2.98 -3.14
N ALA A 17 3.52 2.14 -2.38
CA ALA A 17 4.09 1.04 -1.61
C ALA A 17 5.02 0.13 -2.44
N SER A 18 4.49 -0.44 -3.53
CA SER A 18 5.24 -1.38 -4.36
C SER A 18 6.42 -0.72 -5.06
N GLY A 19 6.20 0.47 -5.68
CA GLY A 19 7.27 1.17 -6.39
C GLY A 19 8.40 1.62 -5.48
N ALA A 20 8.10 2.02 -4.26
CA ALA A 20 9.10 2.39 -3.26
C ALA A 20 9.95 1.17 -2.84
N ALA A 21 9.32 0.02 -2.57
CA ALA A 21 10.00 -1.21 -2.19
C ALA A 21 10.91 -1.73 -3.33
N PHE A 22 10.40 -1.76 -4.56
CA PHE A 22 11.20 -2.10 -5.76
C PHE A 22 12.39 -1.16 -5.91
N THR A 23 12.15 0.15 -5.88
CA THR A 23 13.21 1.15 -6.07
C THR A 23 14.28 1.04 -4.98
N TRP A 24 13.87 0.87 -3.72
CA TRP A 24 14.79 0.71 -2.60
C TRP A 24 15.65 -0.55 -2.74
N SER A 25 15.04 -1.69 -3.05
CA SER A 25 15.74 -2.97 -3.20
C SER A 25 16.76 -2.91 -4.35
N LEU A 26 16.35 -2.36 -5.51
CA LEU A 26 17.24 -2.19 -6.67
C LEU A 26 18.38 -1.23 -6.38
N ALA A 27 18.11 -0.11 -5.71
CA ALA A 27 19.14 0.85 -5.31
C ALA A 27 20.14 0.24 -4.32
N GLN A 28 19.68 -0.63 -3.42
CA GLN A 28 20.59 -1.40 -2.54
C GLN A 28 21.54 -2.33 -3.32
N ALA A 29 21.06 -2.92 -4.41
CA ALA A 29 21.84 -3.75 -5.30
C ALA A 29 22.75 -2.96 -6.27
N GLY A 30 22.77 -1.62 -6.17
CA GLY A 30 23.58 -0.76 -7.04
C GLY A 30 23.05 -0.63 -8.46
N ILE A 31 21.80 -0.98 -8.71
CA ILE A 31 21.14 -0.85 -10.01
C ILE A 31 20.79 0.62 -10.26
N ASN A 32 21.03 1.11 -11.47
CA ASN A 32 20.59 2.45 -11.90
C ASN A 32 19.07 2.46 -12.10
N VAL A 33 18.35 2.92 -11.08
CA VAL A 33 16.89 2.94 -11.05
C VAL A 33 16.34 4.37 -11.09
N VAL A 34 15.33 4.55 -11.93
CA VAL A 34 14.54 5.78 -12.03
C VAL A 34 13.11 5.46 -11.70
N CYS A 35 12.47 6.27 -10.87
CA CYS A 35 11.04 6.19 -10.62
C CYS A 35 10.34 7.46 -11.08
N LEU A 36 9.19 7.30 -11.75
CA LEU A 36 8.32 8.39 -12.17
C LEU A 36 7.03 8.35 -11.35
N GLU A 37 6.72 9.45 -10.69
CA GLU A 37 5.50 9.64 -9.88
C GLU A 37 4.72 10.85 -10.40
N GLN A 38 3.40 10.68 -10.57
CA GLN A 38 2.56 11.75 -11.08
C GLN A 38 2.28 12.86 -10.06
N GLY A 39 2.24 12.52 -8.77
CA GLY A 39 2.10 13.50 -7.68
C GLY A 39 3.44 14.03 -7.17
N GLY A 40 3.37 14.89 -6.18
CA GLY A 40 4.52 15.47 -5.47
C GLY A 40 4.76 14.86 -4.10
N TRP A 41 5.70 15.43 -3.36
CA TRP A 41 5.85 15.17 -1.93
C TRP A 41 4.74 15.87 -1.16
N VAL A 42 4.17 15.19 -0.18
CA VAL A 42 3.21 15.81 0.74
C VAL A 42 3.99 16.64 1.77
N PRO A 43 3.74 17.96 1.85
CA PRO A 43 4.40 18.79 2.85
C PRO A 43 4.08 18.33 4.28
N THR A 44 5.03 18.50 5.19
CA THR A 44 4.88 18.06 6.59
C THR A 44 3.70 18.73 7.29
N ASP A 45 3.43 19.98 6.96
CA ASP A 45 2.34 20.81 7.50
C ASP A 45 0.97 20.50 6.89
N ALA A 46 0.91 19.73 5.81
CA ALA A 46 -0.35 19.23 5.26
C ALA A 46 -0.96 18.11 6.14
N PHE A 47 -0.15 17.44 6.97
CA PHE A 47 -0.65 16.37 7.83
C PHE A 47 -1.42 16.94 9.02
N PRO A 48 -2.67 16.49 9.27
CA PRO A 48 -3.47 16.97 10.37
C PRO A 48 -2.86 16.58 11.72
N VAL A 49 -2.85 17.53 12.65
CA VAL A 49 -2.30 17.32 14.01
C VAL A 49 -3.30 16.68 14.98
N SER A 50 -4.57 16.60 14.59
CA SER A 50 -5.64 16.00 15.39
C SER A 50 -6.75 15.46 14.50
N GLU A 51 -7.68 14.70 15.08
CA GLU A 51 -8.86 14.21 14.36
C GLU A 51 -9.75 15.34 13.83
N ALA A 52 -9.98 16.38 14.64
CA ALA A 52 -10.74 17.54 14.21
C ALA A 52 -10.07 18.28 13.05
N ALA A 53 -8.73 18.39 13.09
CA ALA A 53 -7.97 18.91 11.97
C ALA A 53 -8.08 18.01 10.73
N ALA A 54 -8.08 16.69 10.89
CA ALA A 54 -8.24 15.76 9.78
C ALA A 54 -9.56 15.95 9.03
N GLN A 55 -10.67 16.18 9.73
CA GLN A 55 -11.97 16.44 9.12
C GLN A 55 -11.97 17.73 8.28
N ILE A 56 -11.21 18.74 8.69
CA ILE A 56 -11.04 19.98 7.93
C ILE A 56 -10.14 19.74 6.72
N HIS A 57 -9.05 19.02 6.89
CA HIS A 57 -8.11 18.73 5.80
C HIS A 57 -8.74 17.86 4.70
N TRP A 58 -9.74 17.05 5.01
CA TRP A 58 -10.51 16.31 4.00
C TRP A 58 -11.37 17.18 3.09
N GLN A 59 -11.42 18.49 3.34
CA GLN A 59 -12.06 19.48 2.46
C GLN A 59 -11.04 20.24 1.61
N THR A 60 -9.80 19.79 1.58
CA THR A 60 -8.67 20.42 0.89
C THR A 60 -8.01 19.46 -0.07
N ASP A 61 -6.87 19.84 -0.63
CA ASP A 61 -6.01 19.04 -1.50
C ASP A 61 -5.46 17.76 -0.81
N PHE A 62 -5.66 17.63 0.51
CA PHE A 62 -5.35 16.42 1.27
C PHE A 62 -6.44 15.33 1.17
N HIS A 63 -7.55 15.57 0.47
CA HIS A 63 -8.62 14.59 0.30
C HIS A 63 -8.13 13.37 -0.49
N PRO A 64 -8.46 12.12 -0.07
CA PRO A 64 -8.01 10.91 -0.77
C PRO A 64 -8.74 10.64 -2.09
N ASP A 65 -9.85 11.32 -2.37
CA ASP A 65 -10.61 11.18 -3.61
C ASP A 65 -10.06 12.16 -4.67
N PRO A 66 -9.51 11.65 -5.79
CA PRO A 66 -9.00 12.51 -6.85
C PRO A 66 -10.11 13.31 -7.55
N GLY A 67 -11.34 12.82 -7.57
CA GLY A 67 -12.50 13.53 -8.12
C GLY A 67 -12.88 14.76 -7.28
N PHE A 68 -12.70 14.67 -5.96
CA PHE A 68 -12.93 15.79 -5.04
C PHE A 68 -11.77 16.79 -5.08
N ARG A 69 -10.54 16.30 -5.05
CA ARG A 69 -9.32 17.11 -5.01
C ARG A 69 -9.13 17.96 -6.28
N GLY A 70 -9.32 17.34 -7.45
CA GLY A 70 -9.30 18.03 -8.74
C GLY A 70 -7.96 18.66 -9.12
N LEU A 71 -6.83 18.16 -8.62
CA LEU A 71 -5.52 18.68 -8.95
C LEU A 71 -5.12 18.31 -10.39
N PRO A 72 -4.21 19.08 -11.04
CA PRO A 72 -3.72 18.75 -12.40
C PRO A 72 -3.06 17.38 -12.51
N GLU A 73 -2.53 16.85 -11.42
CA GLU A 73 -1.94 15.51 -11.30
C GLU A 73 -3.00 14.41 -11.29
N ASP A 74 -4.22 14.74 -10.89
CA ASP A 74 -5.32 13.81 -10.82
C ASP A 74 -5.93 13.58 -12.22
N TYR A 75 -6.62 12.49 -12.34
CA TYR A 75 -7.50 12.21 -13.48
C TYR A 75 -8.82 11.69 -12.94
N PRO A 76 -9.94 12.03 -13.58
CA PRO A 76 -11.23 11.57 -13.12
C PRO A 76 -11.32 10.06 -13.22
N ILE A 77 -11.95 9.45 -12.21
CA ILE A 77 -12.34 8.04 -12.23
C ILE A 77 -13.83 8.01 -12.54
N ASN A 78 -14.19 7.38 -13.66
CA ASN A 78 -15.58 7.12 -13.95
C ASN A 78 -16.02 5.88 -13.18
N GLU A 79 -16.98 6.05 -12.29
CA GLU A 79 -17.53 5.00 -11.43
C GLU A 79 -19.05 4.83 -11.65
N ASP A 80 -19.62 5.43 -12.71
CA ASP A 80 -21.08 5.42 -12.96
C ASP A 80 -21.64 3.99 -13.08
N ASP A 81 -20.87 3.06 -13.62
CA ASP A 81 -21.27 1.67 -13.87
C ASP A 81 -20.67 0.68 -12.85
N THR A 82 -20.12 1.14 -11.73
CA THR A 82 -19.53 0.28 -10.70
C THR A 82 -20.03 0.62 -9.29
N PRO A 83 -20.27 -0.39 -8.43
CA PRO A 83 -20.59 -0.14 -7.03
C PRO A 83 -19.38 0.26 -6.19
N ILE A 84 -18.19 0.30 -6.79
CA ILE A 84 -16.92 0.57 -6.10
C ILE A 84 -16.43 1.95 -6.49
N ALA A 85 -16.21 2.81 -5.48
CA ALA A 85 -15.58 4.11 -5.61
C ALA A 85 -14.11 4.01 -5.14
N PRO A 86 -13.12 3.78 -6.03
CA PRO A 86 -11.74 3.62 -5.63
C PRO A 86 -11.13 4.96 -5.24
N LEU A 87 -10.63 5.05 -4.01
CA LEU A 87 -9.85 6.19 -3.55
C LEU A 87 -8.39 6.01 -3.96
N MET A 88 -7.77 7.07 -4.49
CA MET A 88 -6.36 7.09 -4.87
C MET A 88 -5.72 8.41 -4.47
N TYR A 89 -4.53 8.34 -3.88
CA TYR A 89 -3.77 9.53 -3.53
C TYR A 89 -2.50 9.60 -4.36
N ASN A 90 -2.41 10.63 -5.22
CA ASN A 90 -1.29 10.84 -6.11
C ASN A 90 -0.20 11.64 -5.40
N ALA A 91 0.76 10.94 -4.83
CA ALA A 91 1.89 11.51 -4.10
C ALA A 91 3.03 10.49 -3.99
N VAL A 92 4.22 10.96 -3.65
CA VAL A 92 5.28 10.09 -3.14
C VAL A 92 4.79 9.41 -1.86
N GLY A 93 4.82 8.08 -1.83
CA GLY A 93 4.18 7.27 -0.79
C GLY A 93 2.81 6.72 -1.19
N GLY A 94 2.17 7.34 -2.19
CA GLY A 94 0.87 6.90 -2.71
C GLY A 94 -0.23 6.90 -1.65
N SER A 95 -1.20 6.00 -1.80
CA SER A 95 -2.35 5.91 -0.89
C SER A 95 -1.99 5.48 0.55
N LEU A 96 -0.73 5.07 0.82
CA LEU A 96 -0.26 4.84 2.19
C LEU A 96 -0.26 6.14 3.04
N ILE A 97 -0.37 7.31 2.44
CA ILE A 97 -0.56 8.57 3.15
C ILE A 97 -1.86 8.57 3.98
N HIS A 98 -2.89 7.84 3.50
CA HIS A 98 -4.23 7.83 4.09
C HIS A 98 -4.70 6.47 4.63
N TRP A 99 -3.85 5.47 4.64
CA TRP A 99 -4.23 4.12 5.03
C TRP A 99 -4.43 3.97 6.55
N GLY A 100 -5.07 2.87 6.96
CA GLY A 100 -5.30 2.56 8.37
C GLY A 100 -4.13 1.85 9.06
N ALA A 101 -3.02 1.63 8.37
CA ALA A 101 -1.81 0.98 8.87
C ALA A 101 -2.01 -0.42 9.50
N HIS A 102 -3.15 -1.07 9.21
CA HIS A 102 -3.36 -2.46 9.61
C HIS A 102 -2.41 -3.36 8.81
N PHE A 103 -1.60 -4.20 9.50
CA PHE A 103 -0.44 -4.83 8.89
C PHE A 103 -0.26 -6.32 9.25
N PRO A 104 -1.32 -7.12 9.25
CA PRO A 104 -1.19 -8.57 9.43
C PRO A 104 -0.50 -9.19 8.21
N ARG A 105 0.19 -10.30 8.41
CA ARG A 105 0.67 -11.13 7.30
C ARG A 105 -0.47 -12.01 6.79
N PHE A 106 -0.36 -12.50 5.58
CA PHE A 106 -1.20 -13.59 5.11
C PHE A 106 -0.88 -14.88 5.88
N HIS A 107 -1.86 -15.78 5.96
CA HIS A 107 -1.65 -17.12 6.47
C HIS A 107 -1.03 -18.03 5.39
N PRO A 108 -0.37 -19.12 5.76
CA PRO A 108 0.10 -20.10 4.78
C PRO A 108 -1.01 -20.67 3.88
N SER A 109 -2.23 -20.78 4.41
CA SER A 109 -3.44 -21.20 3.70
C SER A 109 -3.80 -20.28 2.53
N ASP A 110 -3.59 -18.97 2.65
CA ASP A 110 -3.87 -18.00 1.58
C ASP A 110 -3.11 -18.29 0.29
N PHE A 111 -1.96 -18.93 0.39
CA PHE A 111 -1.14 -19.30 -0.76
C PHE A 111 -1.59 -20.61 -1.43
N ARG A 112 -2.54 -21.33 -0.82
CA ARG A 112 -2.97 -22.65 -1.18
C ARG A 112 -4.49 -22.78 -1.35
N VAL A 113 -5.17 -21.69 -1.65
CA VAL A 113 -6.65 -21.62 -1.69
C VAL A 113 -7.23 -22.64 -2.67
N LYS A 114 -6.62 -22.82 -3.86
CA LYS A 114 -7.07 -23.83 -4.82
C LYS A 114 -6.97 -25.24 -4.28
N THR A 115 -5.84 -25.55 -3.65
CA THR A 115 -5.60 -26.89 -3.08
C THR A 115 -6.51 -27.17 -1.89
N LEU A 116 -6.76 -26.17 -1.03
CA LEU A 116 -7.49 -26.35 0.22
C LEU A 116 -9.02 -26.22 0.02
N GLU A 117 -9.45 -25.25 -0.78
CA GLU A 117 -10.86 -24.88 -0.90
C GLU A 117 -11.47 -25.21 -2.29
N GLY A 118 -10.64 -25.58 -3.26
CA GLY A 118 -11.11 -25.92 -4.61
C GLY A 118 -11.49 -24.71 -5.48
N VAL A 119 -11.28 -23.48 -5.00
CA VAL A 119 -11.62 -22.21 -5.69
C VAL A 119 -10.36 -21.39 -5.98
N ALA A 120 -10.47 -20.41 -6.87
CA ALA A 120 -9.34 -19.53 -7.27
C ALA A 120 -8.12 -20.33 -7.79
N ASP A 121 -6.91 -19.86 -7.51
CA ASP A 121 -5.65 -20.51 -7.87
C ASP A 121 -4.69 -20.45 -6.69
N ASP A 122 -3.80 -21.45 -6.57
CA ASP A 122 -2.68 -21.37 -5.64
C ASP A 122 -1.68 -20.31 -6.10
N TRP A 123 -1.07 -19.60 -5.16
CA TRP A 123 0.05 -18.72 -5.48
C TRP A 123 1.28 -19.53 -5.92
N PRO A 124 2.09 -19.02 -6.86
CA PRO A 124 3.32 -19.69 -7.31
C PRO A 124 4.46 -19.61 -6.29
N VAL A 125 4.22 -19.03 -5.13
CA VAL A 125 5.15 -18.88 -4.00
C VAL A 125 4.46 -19.33 -2.72
N SER A 126 5.24 -19.73 -1.72
CA SER A 126 4.73 -20.11 -0.40
C SER A 126 4.92 -19.00 0.64
N TYR A 127 4.29 -19.17 1.80
CA TYR A 127 4.52 -18.28 2.95
C TYR A 127 5.99 -18.27 3.36
N GLU A 128 6.62 -19.45 3.43
CA GLU A 128 8.01 -19.60 3.86
C GLU A 128 9.00 -18.91 2.92
N GLU A 129 8.71 -18.89 1.63
CA GLU A 129 9.50 -18.15 0.65
C GLU A 129 9.37 -16.65 0.82
N LEU A 130 8.22 -16.14 1.29
CA LEU A 130 7.97 -14.72 1.54
C LEU A 130 8.34 -14.28 2.96
N GLU A 131 8.47 -15.18 3.91
CA GLU A 131 8.70 -14.87 5.32
C GLU A 131 9.91 -13.93 5.55
N PRO A 132 11.10 -14.12 4.91
CA PRO A 132 12.21 -13.19 5.07
C PRO A 132 11.91 -11.77 4.60
N TYR A 133 11.06 -11.62 3.60
CA TYR A 133 10.62 -10.32 3.07
C TYR A 133 9.55 -9.69 3.96
N TYR A 134 8.68 -10.49 4.58
CA TYR A 134 7.79 -10.00 5.62
C TYR A 134 8.57 -9.45 6.81
N ASP A 135 9.60 -10.16 7.27
CA ASP A 135 10.46 -9.71 8.38
C ASP A 135 11.18 -8.40 8.03
N GLU A 136 11.69 -8.29 6.81
CA GLU A 136 12.33 -7.06 6.34
C GLU A 136 11.33 -5.90 6.26
N ASN A 137 10.14 -6.14 5.73
CA ASN A 137 9.10 -5.14 5.61
C ASN A 137 8.58 -4.68 6.98
N ASP A 138 8.37 -5.61 7.93
CA ASP A 138 8.00 -5.28 9.32
C ASP A 138 9.02 -4.34 9.95
N ARG A 139 10.32 -4.61 9.74
CA ARG A 139 11.41 -3.77 10.24
C ARG A 139 11.43 -2.40 9.55
N MET A 140 11.30 -2.36 8.23
CA MET A 140 11.29 -1.11 7.47
C MET A 140 10.08 -0.24 7.82
N MET A 141 8.93 -0.84 7.97
CA MET A 141 7.69 -0.14 8.34
C MET A 141 7.61 0.16 9.84
N GLY A 142 8.47 -0.43 10.68
CA GLY A 142 8.46 -0.23 12.13
C GLY A 142 7.16 -0.71 12.74
N VAL A 143 6.80 -1.96 12.43
CA VAL A 143 5.54 -2.57 12.87
C VAL A 143 5.50 -2.72 14.38
N SER A 144 4.42 -2.25 14.99
CA SER A 144 4.06 -2.53 16.38
C SER A 144 3.22 -3.78 16.45
N GLY A 145 3.50 -4.65 17.42
CA GLY A 145 2.76 -5.88 17.61
C GLY A 145 3.30 -6.75 18.74
N LEU A 146 2.68 -7.89 18.94
CA LEU A 146 3.04 -8.84 19.97
C LEU A 146 3.41 -10.20 19.35
N LYS A 147 4.59 -10.71 19.71
CA LYS A 147 5.03 -12.05 19.32
C LYS A 147 4.15 -13.14 19.94
N GLY A 148 4.06 -14.30 19.28
CA GLY A 148 3.47 -15.52 19.85
C GLY A 148 1.99 -15.68 19.59
N ASP A 149 1.44 -14.97 18.62
CA ASP A 149 0.07 -15.20 18.14
C ASP A 149 -0.05 -16.63 17.59
N PRO A 150 -0.89 -17.50 18.20
CA PRO A 150 -1.03 -18.90 17.81
C PRO A 150 -1.70 -19.08 16.44
N ALA A 151 -2.37 -18.06 15.91
CA ALA A 151 -3.01 -18.11 14.60
C ALA A 151 -2.01 -18.00 13.44
N TYR A 152 -0.76 -17.66 13.71
CA TYR A 152 0.29 -17.50 12.70
C TYR A 152 1.46 -18.44 12.95
N PRO A 153 2.27 -18.76 11.92
CA PRO A 153 3.62 -19.27 12.12
C PRO A 153 4.42 -18.41 13.09
N GLU A 154 5.43 -18.98 13.76
CA GLU A 154 6.25 -18.23 14.68
C GLU A 154 6.92 -17.04 13.96
N LYS A 155 6.70 -15.85 14.48
CA LYS A 155 7.26 -14.60 13.96
C LYS A 155 8.32 -14.06 14.94
N PRO A 156 9.38 -13.36 14.45
CA PRO A 156 10.33 -12.69 15.34
C PRO A 156 9.64 -11.57 16.15
N GLU A 157 10.34 -11.05 17.16
CA GLU A 157 9.88 -9.85 17.88
C GLU A 157 9.59 -8.71 16.90
N ARG A 158 8.49 -8.00 17.14
CA ARG A 158 8.14 -6.84 16.35
C ARG A 158 9.11 -5.69 16.63
N PRO A 159 9.40 -4.82 15.64
CA PRO A 159 10.25 -3.64 15.83
C PRO A 159 9.80 -2.72 16.96
N CYS A 160 8.48 -2.61 17.16
CA CYS A 160 7.89 -1.82 18.23
C CYS A 160 6.94 -2.67 19.09
N PRO A 161 6.81 -2.37 20.38
CA PRO A 161 5.81 -3.00 21.25
C PRO A 161 4.38 -2.82 20.70
N PRO A 162 3.43 -3.68 21.10
CA PRO A 162 2.05 -3.53 20.65
C PRO A 162 1.45 -2.18 21.11
N LEU A 163 0.52 -1.67 20.32
CA LEU A 163 -0.30 -0.54 20.73
C LEU A 163 -1.13 -0.92 21.96
N SER A 164 -1.37 0.05 22.84
CA SER A 164 -2.22 -0.16 24.01
C SER A 164 -3.64 -0.52 23.59
N ILE A 165 -4.14 -1.65 24.09
CA ILE A 165 -5.54 -2.04 23.92
C ILE A 165 -6.39 -1.15 24.83
N LYS A 166 -7.22 -0.30 24.21
CA LYS A 166 -8.10 0.63 24.92
C LYS A 166 -9.23 -0.10 25.63
N LYS A 167 -10.03 0.62 26.42
CA LYS A 167 -11.14 0.08 27.22
C LYS A 167 -12.16 -0.69 26.38
N SER A 168 -12.52 -0.19 25.21
CA SER A 168 -13.37 -0.88 24.25
C SER A 168 -12.79 -2.25 23.82
N GLY A 169 -11.52 -2.28 23.42
CA GLY A 169 -10.83 -3.53 23.08
C GLY A 169 -10.70 -4.48 24.25
N GLN A 170 -10.45 -4.00 25.48
CA GLN A 170 -10.42 -4.83 26.70
C GLN A 170 -11.78 -5.46 27.01
N LEU A 171 -12.89 -4.76 26.73
CA LEU A 171 -14.23 -5.33 26.88
C LEU A 171 -14.49 -6.43 25.84
N LEU A 172 -14.08 -6.20 24.59
CA LEU A 172 -14.17 -7.22 23.55
C LEU A 172 -13.30 -8.45 23.87
N ALA A 173 -12.05 -8.24 24.30
CA ALA A 173 -11.17 -9.33 24.73
C ALA A 173 -11.79 -10.21 25.82
N LYS A 174 -12.39 -9.60 26.84
CA LYS A 174 -13.13 -10.34 27.89
C LYS A 174 -14.34 -11.11 27.34
N ALA A 175 -14.99 -10.59 26.31
CA ALA A 175 -16.11 -11.29 25.65
C ALA A 175 -15.59 -12.48 24.85
N PHE A 176 -14.50 -12.32 24.12
CA PHE A 176 -13.86 -13.40 23.36
C PHE A 176 -13.33 -14.50 24.28
N ASP A 177 -12.70 -14.14 25.40
CA ASP A 177 -12.29 -15.12 26.44
C ASP A 177 -13.46 -15.97 26.93
N LYS A 178 -14.66 -15.36 27.16
CA LYS A 178 -15.85 -16.09 27.56
C LYS A 178 -16.40 -17.04 26.49
N LEU A 179 -16.21 -16.69 25.23
CA LEU A 179 -16.63 -17.51 24.09
C LEU A 179 -15.59 -18.55 23.69
N GLY A 180 -14.38 -18.47 24.26
CA GLY A 180 -13.24 -19.30 23.85
C GLY A 180 -12.68 -18.91 22.48
N TRP A 181 -12.95 -17.70 22.04
CA TRP A 181 -12.49 -17.21 20.73
C TRP A 181 -11.09 -16.65 20.80
N HIS A 182 -10.36 -16.83 19.72
CA HIS A 182 -9.04 -16.24 19.52
C HIS A 182 -9.11 -14.70 19.51
N TRP A 183 -8.14 -14.07 20.14
CA TRP A 183 -7.83 -12.66 19.96
C TRP A 183 -6.36 -12.38 20.27
N TRP A 184 -5.79 -11.38 19.64
CA TRP A 184 -4.38 -10.99 19.84
C TRP A 184 -4.20 -9.48 19.63
N ALA A 185 -3.06 -8.94 20.11
CA ALA A 185 -2.66 -7.58 19.78
C ALA A 185 -2.35 -7.49 18.27
N SER A 186 -3.01 -6.59 17.56
CA SER A 186 -2.88 -6.46 16.11
C SER A 186 -1.49 -5.98 15.70
N ASP A 187 -0.93 -6.59 14.65
CA ASP A 187 0.22 -6.02 13.96
C ASP A 187 -0.21 -4.76 13.20
N THR A 188 0.43 -3.62 13.47
CA THR A 188 0.13 -2.34 12.84
C THR A 188 1.41 -1.61 12.45
N ALA A 189 1.39 -0.94 11.31
CA ALA A 189 2.49 -0.07 10.88
C ALA A 189 2.39 1.34 11.50
N ILE A 190 2.08 1.39 12.79
CA ILE A 190 2.03 2.59 13.63
C ILE A 190 3.11 2.45 14.69
N SER A 191 4.00 3.42 14.79
CA SER A 191 5.06 3.38 15.80
C SER A 191 4.48 3.65 17.18
N SER A 192 4.54 2.66 18.07
CA SER A 192 4.13 2.78 19.48
C SER A 192 5.20 3.43 20.36
N VAL A 193 6.45 3.43 19.86
CA VAL A 193 7.63 4.09 20.46
C VAL A 193 8.40 4.75 19.32
N ARG A 194 9.34 5.62 19.68
CA ARG A 194 10.22 6.24 18.67
C ARG A 194 10.96 5.16 17.87
N HIS A 195 10.72 5.17 16.56
CA HIS A 195 11.34 4.24 15.62
C HIS A 195 11.79 4.97 14.37
N HIS A 196 13.07 4.88 14.02
CA HIS A 196 13.72 5.74 13.05
C HIS A 196 13.50 7.23 13.43
N ASP A 197 13.04 8.04 12.48
CA ASP A 197 12.76 9.46 12.71
C ASP A 197 11.26 9.73 13.04
N ARG A 198 10.51 8.64 13.32
CA ARG A 198 9.10 8.72 13.72
C ARG A 198 9.01 8.65 15.24
N ASP A 199 8.37 9.67 15.80
CA ASP A 199 8.11 9.76 17.23
C ASP A 199 6.58 9.87 17.41
N PRO A 200 5.95 8.97 18.17
CA PRO A 200 4.51 9.01 18.37
C PRO A 200 4.04 10.30 19.05
N ASP A 201 4.94 10.97 19.78
CA ASP A 201 4.64 12.20 20.49
C ASP A 201 4.90 13.46 19.66
N VAL A 202 5.51 13.32 18.47
CA VAL A 202 5.92 14.44 17.63
C VAL A 202 5.33 14.30 16.23
N GLY A 203 4.61 15.30 15.78
CA GLY A 203 4.20 15.42 14.38
C GLY A 203 2.75 15.08 14.07
N GLY A 204 1.90 14.87 15.08
CA GLY A 204 0.45 14.81 14.92
C GLY A 204 -0.07 13.44 14.44
N TYR A 205 -1.36 13.41 14.31
CA TYR A 205 -2.25 12.28 14.15
C TYR A 205 -1.89 11.21 13.10
N LEU A 206 -1.28 11.59 11.97
CA LEU A 206 -0.90 10.64 10.91
C LEU A 206 0.61 10.40 10.80
N ARG A 207 1.43 11.10 11.56
CA ARG A 207 2.90 10.98 11.47
C ARG A 207 3.45 9.72 12.15
N SER A 208 2.73 9.14 13.09
CA SER A 208 3.08 7.84 13.67
C SER A 208 2.83 6.68 12.72
N PHE A 209 2.01 6.89 11.66
CA PHE A 209 1.73 5.89 10.64
C PHE A 209 2.90 5.79 9.68
N ALA A 210 3.36 4.58 9.44
CA ALA A 210 4.36 4.35 8.43
C ALA A 210 3.77 4.52 7.03
N SER A 211 4.52 5.17 6.17
CA SER A 211 4.22 5.28 4.75
C SER A 211 5.51 5.24 3.96
N ALA A 212 5.44 4.95 2.67
CA ALA A 212 6.65 4.72 1.88
C ALA A 212 7.52 5.96 1.72
N ASP A 213 6.94 7.18 1.76
CA ASP A 213 7.67 8.45 1.76
C ASP A 213 8.56 8.62 3.00
N LEU A 214 8.17 8.04 4.14
CA LEU A 214 8.91 8.09 5.39
C LEU A 214 9.89 6.92 5.57
N THR A 215 9.61 5.77 4.95
CA THR A 215 10.33 4.52 5.27
C THR A 215 11.26 4.07 4.15
N TYR A 216 10.79 3.95 2.94
CA TYR A 216 11.54 3.39 1.80
C TYR A 216 12.22 4.44 0.94
N TRP A 217 11.57 5.59 0.70
CA TRP A 217 12.11 6.61 -0.20
C TRP A 217 13.38 7.29 0.30
N PRO A 218 13.50 7.73 1.58
CA PRO A 218 14.73 8.38 2.03
C PRO A 218 15.98 7.51 1.87
N PRO A 219 16.01 6.23 2.29
CA PRO A 219 17.17 5.38 2.07
C PRO A 219 17.39 5.01 0.59
N ALA A 220 16.36 4.91 -0.24
CA ALA A 220 16.50 4.67 -1.67
C ALA A 220 17.22 5.83 -2.37
N ILE A 221 16.78 7.06 -2.12
CA ILE A 221 17.39 8.29 -2.67
C ILE A 221 18.83 8.42 -2.18
N LYS A 222 19.09 8.17 -0.89
CA LYS A 222 20.46 8.18 -0.33
C LYS A 222 21.40 7.20 -1.03
N ARG A 223 20.86 6.12 -1.61
CA ARG A 223 21.62 5.12 -2.40
C ARG A 223 21.67 5.41 -3.89
N GLY A 224 21.18 6.57 -4.33
CA GLY A 224 21.29 7.04 -5.70
C GLY A 224 20.07 6.74 -6.58
N ALA A 225 18.97 6.24 -6.02
CA ALA A 225 17.72 6.15 -6.78
C ALA A 225 17.25 7.55 -7.21
N ARG A 226 16.85 7.69 -8.46
CA ARG A 226 16.30 8.93 -9.01
C ARG A 226 14.77 8.87 -8.95
N LEU A 227 14.16 9.81 -8.26
CA LEU A 227 12.70 10.00 -8.21
C LEU A 227 12.34 11.31 -8.91
N GLU A 228 11.53 11.20 -9.97
CA GLU A 228 10.97 12.33 -10.68
C GLU A 228 9.50 12.48 -10.30
N THR A 229 9.15 13.60 -9.69
CA THR A 229 7.77 13.93 -9.31
C THR A 229 7.07 14.76 -10.38
N TYR A 230 5.74 14.83 -10.30
CA TYR A 230 4.89 15.47 -11.32
C TYR A 230 5.14 14.92 -12.71
N ALA A 231 5.56 13.66 -12.80
CA ALA A 231 5.90 12.92 -14.00
C ALA A 231 4.84 11.86 -14.29
N ARG A 232 3.79 12.25 -15.02
CA ARG A 232 2.68 11.36 -15.34
C ARG A 232 2.93 10.53 -16.58
N VAL A 233 3.13 9.24 -16.39
CA VAL A 233 3.34 8.30 -17.50
C VAL A 233 2.05 8.17 -18.31
N ARG A 234 2.20 8.38 -19.63
CA ARG A 234 1.15 8.26 -20.64
C ARG A 234 1.02 6.84 -21.17
N GLU A 235 2.15 6.25 -21.59
CA GLU A 235 2.22 4.94 -22.22
C GLU A 235 3.60 4.31 -22.08
N VAL A 236 3.67 2.99 -22.10
CA VAL A 236 4.91 2.22 -22.23
C VAL A 236 5.26 2.09 -23.70
N THR A 237 6.51 2.38 -24.04
CA THR A 237 7.04 2.23 -25.42
C THR A 237 7.60 0.83 -25.63
N VAL A 238 7.45 0.32 -26.85
CA VAL A 238 7.95 -1.02 -27.25
C VAL A 238 8.72 -0.95 -28.54
N ASP A 239 9.67 -1.88 -28.71
CA ASP A 239 10.38 -2.10 -29.98
C ASP A 239 9.55 -2.94 -30.97
N GLU A 240 10.13 -3.18 -32.18
CA GLU A 240 9.50 -4.00 -33.22
C GLU A 240 9.32 -5.48 -32.81
N SER A 241 10.04 -5.95 -31.81
CA SER A 241 9.94 -7.29 -31.24
C SER A 241 8.91 -7.38 -30.09
N GLY A 242 8.35 -6.23 -29.68
CA GLY A 242 7.38 -6.14 -28.58
C GLY A 242 7.98 -6.03 -27.19
N ASN A 243 9.31 -5.82 -27.08
CA ASN A 243 9.95 -5.60 -25.79
C ASN A 243 9.77 -4.15 -25.34
N ALA A 244 9.53 -3.93 -24.05
CA ALA A 244 9.48 -2.59 -23.47
C ALA A 244 10.84 -1.88 -23.59
N THR A 245 10.82 -0.62 -24.03
CA THR A 245 12.03 0.20 -24.22
C THR A 245 12.07 1.42 -23.30
N GLY A 246 10.97 1.73 -22.65
CA GLY A 246 10.81 2.89 -21.77
C GLY A 246 9.37 3.34 -21.68
N VAL A 247 9.17 4.62 -21.42
CA VAL A 247 7.84 5.25 -21.33
C VAL A 247 7.85 6.65 -21.94
N LEU A 248 6.68 7.09 -22.40
CA LEU A 248 6.38 8.51 -22.61
C LEU A 248 5.62 9.05 -21.41
N TYR A 249 5.98 10.24 -20.96
CA TYR A 249 5.37 10.86 -19.78
C TYR A 249 5.25 12.38 -19.94
N TYR A 250 4.27 12.97 -19.25
CA TYR A 250 4.11 14.42 -19.15
C TYR A 250 4.78 14.94 -17.89
N GLN A 251 5.54 16.04 -18.02
CA GLN A 251 6.11 16.78 -16.90
C GLN A 251 6.24 18.26 -17.29
N GLY A 252 5.68 19.15 -16.45
CA GLY A 252 5.70 20.59 -16.76
C GLY A 252 4.92 20.97 -18.04
N GLY A 253 3.93 20.19 -18.44
CA GLY A 253 3.17 20.39 -19.69
C GLY A 253 3.84 19.84 -20.94
N GLU A 254 5.06 19.32 -20.85
CA GLU A 254 5.81 18.75 -21.97
C GLU A 254 5.74 17.24 -22.01
N LEU A 255 5.70 16.68 -23.22
CA LEU A 255 5.84 15.23 -23.44
C LEU A 255 7.32 14.87 -23.49
N LYS A 256 7.75 13.99 -22.60
CA LYS A 256 9.13 13.52 -22.46
C LYS A 256 9.21 12.01 -22.61
N GLU A 257 10.41 11.51 -22.86
CA GLU A 257 10.71 10.09 -22.92
C GLU A 257 11.75 9.73 -21.85
N GLN A 258 11.51 8.61 -21.12
CA GLN A 258 12.52 7.95 -20.30
C GLN A 258 12.74 6.54 -20.84
N ARG A 259 13.92 6.27 -21.34
CA ARG A 259 14.32 4.94 -21.82
C ARG A 259 14.83 4.07 -20.67
N ALA A 260 14.55 2.77 -20.74
CA ALA A 260 15.02 1.79 -19.77
C ALA A 260 15.19 0.41 -20.40
N LYS A 261 16.00 -0.45 -19.76
CA LYS A 261 16.14 -1.85 -20.13
C LYS A 261 14.98 -2.70 -19.60
N VAL A 262 14.42 -2.32 -18.43
CA VAL A 262 13.27 -2.95 -17.79
C VAL A 262 12.30 -1.88 -17.32
N VAL A 263 11.01 -2.11 -17.51
CA VAL A 263 9.93 -1.23 -16.99
C VAL A 263 9.10 -2.01 -15.97
N VAL A 264 8.99 -1.46 -14.77
CA VAL A 264 8.16 -1.98 -13.67
C VAL A 264 6.95 -1.08 -13.50
N LEU A 265 5.74 -1.65 -13.59
CA LEU A 265 4.49 -0.92 -13.36
C LEU A 265 4.03 -1.14 -11.93
N ALA A 266 4.00 -0.06 -11.15
CA ALA A 266 3.65 -0.03 -9.74
C ALA A 266 2.60 1.06 -9.42
N CYS A 267 1.66 1.26 -10.36
CA CYS A 267 0.68 2.36 -10.36
C CYS A 267 -0.64 2.00 -9.66
N ASN A 268 -0.64 1.09 -8.68
CA ASN A 268 -1.81 0.42 -8.10
C ASN A 268 -2.64 -0.41 -9.12
N GLY A 269 -3.72 -1.04 -8.67
CA GLY A 269 -4.56 -1.90 -9.53
C GLY A 269 -5.23 -1.14 -10.67
N VAL A 270 -5.83 0.01 -10.36
CA VAL A 270 -6.55 0.85 -11.34
C VAL A 270 -5.60 1.53 -12.30
N GLY A 271 -4.57 2.18 -11.78
CA GLY A 271 -3.58 2.92 -12.58
C GLY A 271 -2.77 2.01 -13.51
N THR A 272 -2.38 0.82 -13.04
CA THR A 272 -1.64 -0.16 -13.86
C THR A 272 -2.51 -0.67 -15.01
N ALA A 273 -3.76 -1.05 -14.75
CA ALA A 273 -4.67 -1.50 -15.78
C ALA A 273 -4.93 -0.39 -16.82
N ARG A 274 -5.16 0.85 -16.37
CA ARG A 274 -5.33 2.01 -17.24
C ARG A 274 -4.10 2.23 -18.12
N LEU A 275 -2.90 2.18 -17.56
CA LEU A 275 -1.66 2.39 -18.30
C LEU A 275 -1.44 1.31 -19.36
N LEU A 276 -1.66 0.05 -19.02
CA LEU A 276 -1.56 -1.07 -19.97
C LEU A 276 -2.55 -0.93 -21.12
N LEU A 277 -3.81 -0.58 -20.84
CA LEU A 277 -4.85 -0.38 -21.88
C LEU A 277 -4.55 0.84 -22.77
N ASN A 278 -3.90 1.86 -22.25
CA ASN A 278 -3.50 3.04 -23.02
C ASN A 278 -2.23 2.80 -23.84
N SER A 279 -1.39 1.83 -23.48
CA SER A 279 -0.12 1.50 -24.17
C SER A 279 -0.41 0.63 -25.40
N LYS A 280 -1.01 1.23 -26.42
CA LYS A 280 -1.38 0.57 -27.67
C LYS A 280 -0.31 0.75 -28.74
N SER A 281 -0.12 -0.27 -29.56
CA SER A 281 0.74 -0.24 -30.73
C SER A 281 0.17 -1.15 -31.83
N ALA A 282 0.82 -1.20 -32.97
CA ALA A 282 0.46 -2.15 -34.04
C ALA A 282 0.55 -3.61 -33.59
N LEU A 283 1.50 -3.93 -32.70
CA LEU A 283 1.66 -5.26 -32.10
C LEU A 283 0.65 -5.53 -30.98
N PHE A 284 0.23 -4.48 -30.27
CA PHE A 284 -0.67 -4.56 -29.12
C PHE A 284 -1.90 -3.64 -29.28
N PRO A 285 -2.79 -3.91 -30.24
CA PRO A 285 -3.91 -3.01 -30.56
C PRO A 285 -4.92 -2.86 -29.40
N ASN A 286 -4.99 -3.85 -28.50
CA ASN A 286 -5.88 -3.86 -27.33
C ASN A 286 -5.17 -3.49 -26.03
N GLY A 287 -3.96 -2.92 -26.08
CA GLY A 287 -3.13 -2.59 -24.94
C GLY A 287 -2.11 -3.68 -24.61
N LEU A 288 -1.07 -3.29 -23.86
CA LEU A 288 0.00 -4.19 -23.42
C LEU A 288 -0.53 -5.24 -22.44
N ALA A 289 0.11 -6.44 -22.44
CA ALA A 289 -0.19 -7.58 -21.57
C ALA A 289 -1.66 -8.01 -21.58
N ASN A 290 -2.43 -7.67 -22.62
CA ASN A 290 -3.89 -7.89 -22.67
C ASN A 290 -4.29 -8.97 -23.71
N SER A 291 -3.46 -9.96 -23.94
CA SER A 291 -3.78 -11.10 -24.83
C SER A 291 -4.98 -11.92 -24.32
N SER A 292 -5.17 -11.99 -23.01
CA SER A 292 -6.31 -12.64 -22.37
C SER A 292 -7.61 -11.82 -22.42
N GLY A 293 -7.53 -10.50 -22.69
CA GLY A 293 -8.64 -9.56 -22.57
C GLY A 293 -9.09 -9.28 -21.14
N LEU A 294 -8.28 -9.65 -20.14
CA LEU A 294 -8.62 -9.53 -18.71
C LEU A 294 -8.06 -8.26 -18.04
N VAL A 295 -7.19 -7.52 -18.70
CA VAL A 295 -6.67 -6.25 -18.15
C VAL A 295 -7.82 -5.27 -17.91
N GLY A 296 -7.92 -4.75 -16.69
CA GLY A 296 -8.99 -3.84 -16.26
C GLY A 296 -10.31 -4.54 -15.91
N LYS A 297 -10.30 -5.87 -15.79
CA LYS A 297 -11.46 -6.65 -15.34
C LYS A 297 -11.17 -7.30 -13.99
N CYS A 298 -12.24 -7.79 -13.34
CA CYS A 298 -12.16 -8.54 -12.09
C CYS A 298 -11.52 -7.72 -10.94
N LEU A 299 -11.82 -6.42 -10.85
CA LEU A 299 -11.43 -5.62 -9.69
C LEU A 299 -12.13 -6.19 -8.46
N MET A 300 -11.35 -6.51 -7.43
CA MET A 300 -11.85 -7.03 -6.16
C MET A 300 -11.37 -6.14 -5.01
N HIS A 301 -12.22 -5.99 -4.02
CA HIS A 301 -11.92 -5.35 -2.74
C HIS A 301 -12.19 -6.32 -1.61
N HIS A 302 -11.59 -6.07 -0.44
CA HIS A 302 -11.96 -6.80 0.76
C HIS A 302 -13.45 -6.57 1.06
N PRO A 303 -14.24 -7.62 1.29
CA PRO A 303 -15.57 -7.45 1.85
C PRO A 303 -15.44 -6.92 3.29
N VAL A 304 -16.21 -5.91 3.63
CA VAL A 304 -16.19 -5.30 4.96
C VAL A 304 -17.61 -5.30 5.52
N GLY A 305 -17.78 -5.95 6.67
CA GLY A 305 -18.96 -5.82 7.52
C GLY A 305 -18.63 -4.96 8.74
N SER A 306 -19.58 -4.17 9.21
CA SER A 306 -19.40 -3.37 10.41
C SER A 306 -20.52 -3.65 11.41
N VAL A 307 -20.15 -3.81 12.68
CA VAL A 307 -21.08 -3.91 13.80
C VAL A 307 -20.79 -2.76 14.76
N VAL A 308 -21.83 -2.02 15.12
CA VAL A 308 -21.72 -0.89 16.06
C VAL A 308 -22.39 -1.28 17.37
N GLY A 309 -21.64 -1.25 18.46
CA GLY A 309 -22.12 -1.42 19.82
C GLY A 309 -22.23 -0.08 20.54
N ILE A 310 -23.35 0.13 21.24
CA ILE A 310 -23.55 1.28 22.13
C ILE A 310 -23.44 0.78 23.56
N PHE A 311 -22.59 1.40 24.36
CA PHE A 311 -22.35 1.07 25.75
C PHE A 311 -22.89 2.19 26.65
N ASP A 312 -23.44 1.83 27.81
CA ASP A 312 -23.86 2.80 28.80
C ASP A 312 -22.67 3.40 29.58
N GLU A 313 -21.53 2.71 29.53
CA GLU A 313 -20.28 3.15 30.15
C GLU A 313 -19.49 4.08 29.22
N ASP A 314 -18.89 5.13 29.78
CA ASP A 314 -17.89 5.92 29.06
C ASP A 314 -16.64 5.06 28.83
N LEU A 315 -16.31 4.85 27.58
CA LEU A 315 -15.17 4.04 27.17
C LEU A 315 -13.84 4.80 27.23
N ASP A 316 -13.84 6.08 27.64
CA ASP A 316 -12.65 6.94 27.78
C ASP A 316 -11.73 6.85 26.54
N GLU A 317 -12.31 6.82 25.37
CA GLU A 317 -11.53 6.86 24.13
C GLU A 317 -11.14 8.29 23.84
N GLU A 318 -9.90 8.64 24.21
CA GLU A 318 -9.37 9.97 23.89
C GLU A 318 -9.46 10.22 22.38
N PRO A 319 -10.09 11.34 21.96
CA PRO A 319 -10.00 11.80 20.60
C PRO A 319 -8.53 12.03 20.24
N GLY A 320 -8.00 11.33 19.25
CA GLY A 320 -6.64 11.52 18.75
C GLY A 320 -5.59 10.51 19.25
N GLY A 321 -5.96 9.49 20.00
CA GLY A 321 -5.07 8.34 20.21
C GLY A 321 -4.80 7.59 18.90
N PRO A 322 -3.75 6.73 18.84
CA PRO A 322 -3.40 6.02 17.62
C PRO A 322 -4.64 5.30 17.08
N ARG A 323 -5.07 5.71 15.90
CA ARG A 323 -6.10 4.97 15.15
C ARG A 323 -5.44 3.75 14.56
N GLY A 324 -6.10 2.67 14.61
CA GLY A 324 -5.67 1.40 14.05
C GLY A 324 -6.32 0.30 14.84
N SER A 325 -6.39 -0.86 14.25
CA SER A 325 -6.79 -2.05 14.97
C SER A 325 -5.74 -2.33 16.04
N THR A 326 -6.09 -2.15 17.31
CA THR A 326 -5.22 -2.50 18.44
C THR A 326 -5.38 -3.96 18.83
N MET A 327 -6.46 -4.59 18.36
CA MET A 327 -6.81 -5.99 18.61
C MET A 327 -7.35 -6.62 17.32
N LEU A 328 -7.03 -7.87 17.08
CA LEU A 328 -7.46 -8.67 15.95
C LEU A 328 -7.92 -10.05 16.44
N SER A 329 -8.95 -10.61 15.83
CA SER A 329 -9.31 -12.01 15.96
C SER A 329 -9.15 -12.72 14.63
N GLN A 330 -8.57 -13.91 14.66
CA GLN A 330 -8.44 -14.84 13.53
C GLN A 330 -9.34 -16.07 13.70
N GLU A 331 -10.31 -16.03 14.63
CA GLU A 331 -11.17 -17.15 14.97
C GLU A 331 -11.85 -17.79 13.75
N PHE A 332 -12.30 -16.95 12.81
CA PHE A 332 -13.04 -17.39 11.64
C PHE A 332 -12.25 -17.23 10.33
N TYR A 333 -10.92 -17.19 10.42
CA TYR A 333 -10.08 -16.98 9.24
C TYR A 333 -9.93 -18.26 8.42
N GLU A 334 -9.65 -19.37 9.07
CA GLU A 334 -9.46 -20.67 8.41
C GLU A 334 -10.81 -21.39 8.30
N THR A 335 -10.98 -22.12 7.19
CA THR A 335 -12.12 -23.04 7.06
C THR A 335 -12.05 -24.10 8.15
N ASN A 336 -13.07 -24.17 8.96
CA ASN A 336 -13.17 -25.05 10.11
C ASN A 336 -14.46 -25.86 10.03
N PRO A 337 -14.41 -27.23 10.12
CA PRO A 337 -15.61 -28.06 10.13
C PRO A 337 -16.60 -27.76 11.25
N ASP A 338 -16.13 -27.09 12.31
CA ASP A 338 -16.98 -26.71 13.46
C ASP A 338 -17.77 -25.39 13.22
N HIS A 339 -17.56 -24.75 12.08
CA HIS A 339 -18.28 -23.54 11.64
C HIS A 339 -19.07 -23.85 10.36
N ASP A 340 -20.35 -23.49 10.35
CA ASP A 340 -21.27 -23.73 9.22
C ASP A 340 -21.08 -22.76 8.02
N PHE A 341 -19.93 -22.11 7.91
CA PHE A 341 -19.67 -21.10 6.87
C PHE A 341 -18.20 -21.07 6.44
#